data_dfa9aeb061c2a57395150f99376e91e8
#
_entry.id   dfa9aeb061c2a57395150f99376e91e8
#
_cell.length_a   1.000
_cell.length_b   1.000
_cell.length_c   1.000
_cell.angle_alpha   90.00
_cell.angle_beta   90.00
_cell.angle_gamma   90.00
#
_symmetry.space_group_name_H-M   'P 1'
#
loop_
_entity.id
_entity.type
_entity.pdbx_description
1 polymer ?
#
loop_
_entity_poly.entity_id
_entity_poly.type
_entity_poly.pdbx_seq_one_letter_code
_entity_poly.pdbx_strand_id
1 'polypeptide(L)'
;MFALADCNNFYASCERVFRPDLQGKPVIVLSNNDGCAVARSNEAKALGIKMGDPLFKIRDIVEKHKVAVFSGNMALYGDMSQRVRWVLEEFAPAVEVYSIDEAFLDLRGMEHIDFDAYAKKISSECWRLTSIPVSVGIAPTKTLAKIASKLCKQYPKLRGGCYMHRPQDIEKVLRKFPIEDVWGIGRKTSRKLHDRGISTAWEFTQMDEGVVRGLFGIVGLRTWQELRGIPSIEFEDTIEAKQSICVSRSFSKEITEVAELVEQVANFASSATEKLRAQHSACIEMMVFAYTNRFKENEPQTYGSVLVSFPEATSDHRAIIAAAVNATREVYKRGFGYKKAGVVISKIIPESGVVRSLFSDSVAIERENKLSSAMDAINHTFGRGAVKMGIQGSGRIKSSSESQSPHYTTLWSDIPKVTVK
;
A
#
# COMPACT_ATOMS: atom_id res chain seq x y z
N MET A 1 7.65 14.98 20.79
CA MET A 1 6.27 14.76 20.28
C MET A 1 6.31 14.21 18.87
N PHE A 2 5.27 13.47 18.46
CA PHE A 2 5.09 12.99 17.08
C PHE A 2 3.74 13.47 16.56
N ALA A 3 3.68 13.81 15.26
CA ALA A 3 2.41 14.02 14.60
C ALA A 3 2.14 12.90 13.60
N LEU A 4 0.87 12.56 13.39
CA LEU A 4 0.42 11.83 12.22
C LEU A 4 -0.46 12.72 11.37
N ALA A 5 -0.09 12.93 10.13
CA ALA A 5 -0.92 13.53 9.10
C ALA A 5 -1.54 12.41 8.25
N ASP A 6 -2.88 12.40 8.12
CA ASP A 6 -3.64 11.36 7.44
C ASP A 6 -4.65 12.03 6.48
N CYS A 7 -4.50 11.74 5.19
CA CYS A 7 -5.35 12.29 4.14
C CYS A 7 -6.73 11.66 4.17
N ASN A 8 -7.77 12.49 4.39
CA ASN A 8 -9.13 12.00 4.54
C ASN A 8 -9.68 11.46 3.21
N ASN A 9 -10.13 10.18 3.20
CA ASN A 9 -10.71 9.52 2.02
C ASN A 9 -9.84 9.67 0.76
N PHE A 10 -8.54 9.53 0.89
CA PHE A 10 -7.49 10.01 0.00
C PHE A 10 -7.81 9.86 -1.50
N TYR A 11 -8.03 8.66 -2.02
CA TYR A 11 -8.28 8.47 -3.45
C TYR A 11 -9.54 9.20 -3.94
N ALA A 12 -10.62 9.15 -3.16
CA ALA A 12 -11.82 9.90 -3.50
C ALA A 12 -11.61 11.41 -3.44
N SER A 13 -10.75 11.88 -2.53
CA SER A 13 -10.37 13.30 -2.44
C SER A 13 -9.50 13.72 -3.62
N CYS A 14 -8.56 12.88 -4.08
CA CYS A 14 -7.77 13.14 -5.29
C CYS A 14 -8.66 13.32 -6.53
N GLU A 15 -9.67 12.47 -6.71
CA GLU A 15 -10.61 12.60 -7.82
C GLU A 15 -11.41 13.92 -7.75
N ARG A 16 -11.81 14.33 -6.55
CA ARG A 16 -12.55 15.58 -6.33
C ARG A 16 -11.73 16.85 -6.61
N VAL A 17 -10.40 16.81 -6.47
CA VAL A 17 -9.53 17.95 -6.80
C VAL A 17 -9.76 18.40 -8.25
N PHE A 18 -9.88 17.44 -9.17
CA PHE A 18 -10.07 17.69 -10.61
C PHE A 18 -11.54 17.64 -11.06
N ARG A 19 -12.43 17.28 -10.17
CA ARG A 19 -13.87 17.18 -10.36
C ARG A 19 -14.62 17.89 -9.23
N PRO A 20 -14.54 19.24 -9.15
CA PRO A 20 -15.18 20.00 -8.07
C PRO A 20 -16.71 19.86 -8.06
N ASP A 21 -17.31 19.45 -9.19
CA ASP A 21 -18.73 19.10 -9.30
C ASP A 21 -19.13 17.89 -8.45
N LEU A 22 -18.16 17.10 -7.95
CA LEU A 22 -18.37 15.96 -7.06
C LEU A 22 -18.25 16.30 -5.56
N GLN A 23 -18.02 17.58 -5.22
CA GLN A 23 -18.06 17.98 -3.81
C GLN A 23 -19.46 17.74 -3.22
N GLY A 24 -19.49 17.09 -2.04
CA GLY A 24 -20.74 16.71 -1.37
C GLY A 24 -21.51 15.55 -2.02
N LYS A 25 -21.02 14.95 -3.09
CA LYS A 25 -21.63 13.79 -3.74
C LYS A 25 -20.91 12.49 -3.34
N PRO A 26 -21.62 11.34 -3.32
CA PRO A 26 -20.99 10.07 -3.04
C PRO A 26 -20.00 9.67 -4.14
N VAL A 27 -18.76 9.34 -3.73
CA VAL A 27 -17.67 8.91 -4.63
C VAL A 27 -17.06 7.63 -4.08
N ILE A 28 -16.81 6.66 -4.94
CA ILE A 28 -16.03 5.46 -4.65
C ILE A 28 -14.91 5.28 -5.66
N VAL A 29 -13.80 4.71 -5.21
CA VAL A 29 -12.71 4.29 -6.07
C VAL A 29 -12.55 2.77 -5.94
N LEU A 30 -12.41 2.10 -7.08
CA LEU A 30 -12.33 0.66 -7.18
C LEU A 30 -10.88 0.16 -7.15
N SER A 31 -10.71 -1.07 -6.69
CA SER A 31 -9.44 -1.79 -6.77
C SER A 31 -9.11 -2.19 -8.22
N ASN A 32 -7.93 -2.80 -8.42
CA ASN A 32 -7.56 -3.38 -9.70
C ASN A 32 -8.69 -4.27 -10.26
N ASN A 33 -8.91 -4.21 -11.57
CA ASN A 33 -10.00 -4.89 -12.30
C ASN A 33 -11.40 -4.46 -11.87
N ASP A 34 -11.55 -3.25 -11.35
CA ASP A 34 -12.83 -2.67 -10.91
C ASP A 34 -13.62 -3.59 -9.95
N GLY A 35 -12.89 -4.39 -9.15
CA GLY A 35 -13.48 -5.46 -8.37
C GLY A 35 -14.24 -4.98 -7.13
N CYS A 36 -13.59 -4.19 -6.27
CA CYS A 36 -14.12 -3.81 -4.95
C CYS A 36 -13.84 -2.35 -4.64
N ALA A 37 -14.69 -1.72 -3.82
CA ALA A 37 -14.49 -0.37 -3.32
C ALA A 37 -13.30 -0.33 -2.33
N VAL A 38 -12.22 0.37 -2.70
CA VAL A 38 -11.01 0.56 -1.87
C VAL A 38 -10.89 1.95 -1.29
N ALA A 39 -11.64 2.94 -1.81
CA ALA A 39 -11.81 4.23 -1.17
C ALA A 39 -13.25 4.72 -1.35
N ARG A 40 -13.70 5.51 -0.40
CA ARG A 40 -15.09 6.00 -0.35
C ARG A 40 -15.13 7.37 0.31
N SER A 41 -15.88 8.29 -0.28
CA SER A 41 -16.20 9.55 0.36
C SER A 41 -17.11 9.35 1.60
N ASN A 42 -17.26 10.37 2.44
CA ASN A 42 -18.13 10.28 3.61
C ASN A 42 -19.60 10.06 3.22
N GLU A 43 -20.03 10.66 2.11
CA GLU A 43 -21.38 10.48 1.56
C GLU A 43 -21.60 9.02 1.11
N ALA A 44 -20.60 8.40 0.48
CA ALA A 44 -20.68 6.99 0.10
C ALA A 44 -20.69 6.05 1.33
N LYS A 45 -19.92 6.39 2.39
CA LYS A 45 -19.99 5.66 3.67
C LYS A 45 -21.37 5.78 4.33
N ALA A 46 -22.00 6.96 4.26
CA ALA A 46 -23.35 7.18 4.81
C ALA A 46 -24.43 6.36 4.08
N LEU A 47 -24.20 5.99 2.81
CA LEU A 47 -25.05 5.06 2.05
C LEU A 47 -24.83 3.58 2.43
N GLY A 48 -23.95 3.29 3.38
CA GLY A 48 -23.66 1.93 3.85
C GLY A 48 -22.61 1.16 3.02
N ILE A 49 -21.98 1.78 2.03
CA ILE A 49 -20.91 1.15 1.25
C ILE A 49 -19.68 0.92 2.14
N LYS A 50 -19.23 -0.34 2.26
CA LYS A 50 -18.10 -0.74 3.12
C LYS A 50 -16.81 -0.89 2.32
N MET A 51 -15.67 -0.82 3.03
CA MET A 51 -14.36 -1.14 2.46
C MET A 51 -14.33 -2.61 2.00
N GLY A 52 -13.91 -2.83 0.76
CA GLY A 52 -13.85 -4.17 0.18
C GLY A 52 -15.17 -4.67 -0.41
N ASP A 53 -16.25 -3.90 -0.38
CA ASP A 53 -17.51 -4.31 -1.02
C ASP A 53 -17.30 -4.51 -2.52
N PRO A 54 -17.63 -5.69 -3.06
CA PRO A 54 -17.58 -5.93 -4.50
C PRO A 54 -18.59 -5.03 -5.24
N LEU A 55 -18.14 -4.41 -6.34
CA LEU A 55 -18.99 -3.49 -7.12
C LEU A 55 -20.33 -4.12 -7.52
N PHE A 56 -20.31 -5.40 -7.93
CA PHE A 56 -21.54 -6.09 -8.33
C PHE A 56 -22.59 -6.23 -7.22
N LYS A 57 -22.15 -6.24 -5.93
CA LYS A 57 -23.05 -6.31 -4.77
C LYS A 57 -23.66 -4.96 -4.38
N ILE A 58 -23.02 -3.87 -4.76
CA ILE A 58 -23.47 -2.50 -4.42
C ILE A 58 -24.04 -1.75 -5.62
N ARG A 59 -24.23 -2.43 -6.77
CA ARG A 59 -24.68 -1.80 -8.02
C ARG A 59 -25.99 -1.05 -7.85
N ASP A 60 -26.96 -1.62 -7.17
CA ASP A 60 -28.27 -0.98 -6.92
C ASP A 60 -28.13 0.33 -6.12
N ILE A 61 -27.21 0.35 -5.12
CA ILE A 61 -26.92 1.56 -4.33
C ILE A 61 -26.28 2.61 -5.23
N VAL A 62 -25.32 2.19 -6.06
CA VAL A 62 -24.57 3.06 -7.00
C VAL A 62 -25.54 3.72 -7.97
N GLU A 63 -26.43 2.96 -8.62
CA GLU A 63 -27.39 3.46 -9.58
C GLU A 63 -28.45 4.37 -8.93
N LYS A 64 -29.08 3.89 -7.83
CA LYS A 64 -30.10 4.63 -7.11
C LYS A 64 -29.65 6.00 -6.61
N HIS A 65 -28.42 6.07 -6.08
CA HIS A 65 -27.87 7.29 -5.46
C HIS A 65 -26.89 8.04 -6.36
N LYS A 66 -26.75 7.63 -7.63
CA LYS A 66 -25.84 8.25 -8.61
C LYS A 66 -24.44 8.42 -8.04
N VAL A 67 -23.91 7.36 -7.42
CA VAL A 67 -22.56 7.33 -6.86
C VAL A 67 -21.56 7.45 -8.00
N ALA A 68 -20.63 8.41 -7.91
CA ALA A 68 -19.52 8.51 -8.87
C ALA A 68 -18.54 7.37 -8.61
N VAL A 69 -18.28 6.57 -9.65
CA VAL A 69 -17.40 5.41 -9.60
C VAL A 69 -16.15 5.69 -10.42
N PHE A 70 -14.99 5.48 -9.84
CA PHE A 70 -13.70 5.60 -10.51
C PHE A 70 -12.91 4.29 -10.40
N SER A 71 -12.25 3.89 -11.47
CA SER A 71 -11.17 2.91 -11.42
C SER A 71 -9.92 3.53 -10.79
N GLY A 72 -9.12 2.73 -10.07
CA GLY A 72 -7.93 3.24 -9.38
C GLY A 72 -6.91 3.88 -10.32
N ASN A 73 -6.60 5.17 -10.13
CA ASN A 73 -5.60 5.95 -10.85
C ASN A 73 -4.35 6.15 -9.99
N MET A 74 -3.51 5.10 -9.89
CA MET A 74 -2.33 5.12 -9.00
C MET A 74 -1.29 6.16 -9.39
N ALA A 75 -1.22 6.57 -10.66
CA ALA A 75 -0.33 7.64 -11.10
C ALA A 75 -0.74 8.98 -10.51
N LEU A 76 -2.04 9.32 -10.58
CA LEU A 76 -2.61 10.52 -9.97
C LEU A 76 -2.43 10.50 -8.45
N TYR A 77 -2.76 9.38 -7.79
CA TYR A 77 -2.69 9.30 -6.32
C TYR A 77 -1.26 9.37 -5.80
N GLY A 78 -0.31 8.78 -6.52
CA GLY A 78 1.12 8.87 -6.19
C GLY A 78 1.65 10.30 -6.27
N ASP A 79 1.28 11.05 -7.32
CA ASP A 79 1.66 12.46 -7.47
C ASP A 79 1.02 13.34 -6.39
N MET A 80 -0.28 13.17 -6.13
CA MET A 80 -0.97 13.93 -5.07
C MET A 80 -0.40 13.62 -3.68
N SER A 81 -0.04 12.37 -3.39
CA SER A 81 0.66 11.98 -2.17
C SER A 81 2.00 12.71 -2.01
N GLN A 82 2.77 12.78 -3.09
CA GLN A 82 4.05 13.49 -3.09
C GLN A 82 3.88 15.00 -2.85
N ARG A 83 2.83 15.63 -3.41
CA ARG A 83 2.52 17.05 -3.17
C ARG A 83 2.14 17.31 -1.72
N VAL A 84 1.33 16.44 -1.10
CA VAL A 84 1.02 16.54 0.35
C VAL A 84 2.30 16.38 1.16
N ARG A 85 3.16 15.43 0.82
CA ARG A 85 4.44 15.22 1.50
C ARG A 85 5.32 16.48 1.45
N TRP A 86 5.48 17.12 0.30
CA TRP A 86 6.24 18.37 0.18
C TRP A 86 5.73 19.46 1.12
N VAL A 87 4.39 19.57 1.28
CA VAL A 87 3.82 20.50 2.25
C VAL A 87 4.19 20.11 3.67
N LEU A 88 4.13 18.81 4.01
CA LEU A 88 4.45 18.33 5.36
C LEU A 88 5.92 18.50 5.73
N GLU A 89 6.83 18.40 4.76
CA GLU A 89 8.28 18.62 4.92
C GLU A 89 8.62 20.06 5.39
N GLU A 90 7.74 21.04 5.14
CA GLU A 90 7.89 22.41 5.66
C GLU A 90 7.54 22.56 7.16
N PHE A 91 6.92 21.52 7.75
CA PHE A 91 6.39 21.57 9.12
C PHE A 91 7.17 20.73 10.14
N ALA A 92 8.16 19.95 9.73
CA ALA A 92 8.93 19.13 10.64
C ALA A 92 10.36 18.91 10.13
N PRO A 93 11.34 18.78 11.03
CA PRO A 93 12.71 18.45 10.66
C PRO A 93 12.85 17.13 9.91
N ALA A 94 11.98 16.17 10.19
CA ALA A 94 11.95 14.87 9.52
C ALA A 94 10.51 14.38 9.33
N VAL A 95 10.27 13.74 8.18
CA VAL A 95 8.96 13.17 7.79
C VAL A 95 9.15 11.72 7.37
N GLU A 96 8.48 10.81 8.07
CA GLU A 96 8.43 9.38 7.74
C GLU A 96 7.18 9.08 6.93
N VAL A 97 7.35 8.63 5.70
CA VAL A 97 6.24 8.21 4.83
C VAL A 97 5.79 6.81 5.25
N TYR A 98 4.67 6.73 5.94
CA TYR A 98 4.12 5.46 6.41
C TYR A 98 3.28 4.74 5.33
N SER A 99 2.46 5.49 4.59
CA SER A 99 1.66 4.98 3.46
C SER A 99 1.50 6.04 2.37
N ILE A 100 0.67 5.76 1.36
CA ILE A 100 0.36 6.73 0.30
C ILE A 100 -0.45 7.92 0.81
N ASP A 101 -1.13 7.77 1.95
CA ASP A 101 -2.04 8.76 2.54
C ASP A 101 -1.71 9.15 3.99
N GLU A 102 -0.68 8.53 4.59
CA GLU A 102 -0.27 8.81 5.97
C GLU A 102 1.24 9.09 6.05
N ALA A 103 1.60 10.11 6.83
CA ALA A 103 2.99 10.41 7.17
C ALA A 103 3.12 10.80 8.64
N PHE A 104 4.19 10.32 9.29
CA PHE A 104 4.59 10.79 10.61
C PHE A 104 5.55 11.97 10.50
N LEU A 105 5.40 12.94 11.39
CA LEU A 105 6.28 14.08 11.53
C LEU A 105 6.99 13.99 12.87
N ASP A 106 8.30 14.16 12.88
CA ASP A 106 9.09 14.27 14.10
C ASP A 106 9.06 15.72 14.60
N LEU A 107 8.39 15.95 15.72
CA LEU A 107 8.27 17.27 16.36
C LEU A 107 9.12 17.38 17.62
N ARG A 108 10.08 16.47 17.83
CA ARG A 108 11.01 16.57 18.96
C ARG A 108 11.90 17.80 18.79
N GLY A 109 12.13 18.54 19.88
CA GLY A 109 12.84 19.81 19.86
C GLY A 109 11.98 21.03 19.51
N MET A 110 10.68 20.84 19.21
CA MET A 110 9.74 21.91 18.87
C MET A 110 8.75 22.24 20.01
N GLU A 111 9.08 21.92 21.25
CA GLU A 111 8.20 22.06 22.41
C GLU A 111 7.81 23.51 22.73
N HIS A 112 8.47 24.48 22.11
CA HIS A 112 8.15 25.93 22.22
C HIS A 112 6.92 26.34 21.40
N ILE A 113 6.38 25.45 20.55
CA ILE A 113 5.25 25.71 19.66
C ILE A 113 3.93 25.30 20.33
N ASP A 114 2.88 26.09 20.13
CA ASP A 114 1.52 25.67 20.44
C ASP A 114 1.06 24.57 19.48
N PHE A 115 1.18 23.31 19.89
CA PHE A 115 0.86 22.17 19.07
C PHE A 115 -0.63 22.05 18.72
N ASP A 116 -1.56 22.61 19.50
CA ASP A 116 -2.98 22.62 19.14
C ASP A 116 -3.24 23.53 17.93
N ALA A 117 -2.69 24.75 17.97
CA ALA A 117 -2.75 25.67 16.84
C ALA A 117 -1.95 25.12 15.63
N TYR A 118 -0.81 24.47 15.89
CA TYR A 118 0.07 23.94 14.85
C TYR A 118 -0.55 22.79 14.06
N ALA A 119 -1.21 21.85 14.74
CA ALA A 119 -1.94 20.77 14.06
C ALA A 119 -3.00 21.29 13.09
N LYS A 120 -3.76 22.30 13.51
CA LYS A 120 -4.77 22.96 12.67
C LYS A 120 -4.14 23.71 11.50
N LYS A 121 -2.98 24.36 11.72
CA LYS A 121 -2.23 25.05 10.68
C LYS A 121 -1.76 24.06 9.61
N ILE A 122 -1.16 22.93 9.99
CA ILE A 122 -0.75 21.87 9.03
C ILE A 122 -1.94 21.41 8.19
N SER A 123 -3.06 21.09 8.84
CA SER A 123 -4.29 20.66 8.15
C SER A 123 -4.78 21.70 7.13
N SER A 124 -4.82 22.99 7.55
CA SER A 124 -5.27 24.09 6.66
C SER A 124 -4.32 24.35 5.49
N GLU A 125 -3.01 24.27 5.70
CA GLU A 125 -2.02 24.47 4.64
C GLU A 125 -2.01 23.32 3.63
N CYS A 126 -2.14 22.07 4.08
CA CYS A 126 -2.34 20.93 3.18
C CYS A 126 -3.57 21.16 2.29
N TRP A 127 -4.70 21.56 2.89
CA TRP A 127 -5.90 21.88 2.12
C TRP A 127 -5.68 23.03 1.15
N ARG A 128 -5.08 24.12 1.61
CA ARG A 128 -4.85 25.32 0.79
C ARG A 128 -3.97 25.03 -0.43
N LEU A 129 -2.91 24.23 -0.25
CA LEU A 129 -1.90 24.00 -1.30
C LEU A 129 -2.22 22.81 -2.20
N THR A 130 -2.96 21.81 -1.71
CA THR A 130 -3.21 20.56 -2.45
C THR A 130 -4.69 20.27 -2.68
N SER A 131 -5.59 20.96 -2.00
CA SER A 131 -7.03 20.67 -1.94
C SER A 131 -7.33 19.25 -1.38
N ILE A 132 -6.37 18.63 -0.69
CA ILE A 132 -6.57 17.35 0.02
C ILE A 132 -6.83 17.64 1.50
N PRO A 133 -7.98 17.20 2.04
CA PRO A 133 -8.26 17.34 3.47
C PRO A 133 -7.40 16.37 4.29
N VAL A 134 -6.67 16.92 5.26
CA VAL A 134 -5.75 16.16 6.11
C VAL A 134 -6.18 16.29 7.57
N SER A 135 -6.18 15.18 8.29
CA SER A 135 -6.35 15.14 9.75
C SER A 135 -5.00 14.97 10.43
N VAL A 136 -4.68 15.85 11.37
CA VAL A 136 -3.38 15.89 12.06
C VAL A 136 -3.57 15.60 13.54
N GLY A 137 -3.00 14.50 14.01
CA GLY A 137 -2.97 14.13 15.42
C GLY A 137 -1.57 14.30 15.99
N ILE A 138 -1.39 15.07 17.06
CA ILE A 138 -0.11 15.24 17.77
C ILE A 138 -0.21 14.60 19.15
N ALA A 139 0.78 13.75 19.50
CA ALA A 139 0.82 13.05 20.79
C ALA A 139 2.26 12.66 21.17
N PRO A 140 2.48 12.18 22.42
CA PRO A 140 3.81 11.73 22.86
C PRO A 140 4.40 10.57 22.07
N THR A 141 3.55 9.72 21.46
CA THR A 141 3.97 8.52 20.73
C THR A 141 3.26 8.42 19.39
N LYS A 142 3.81 7.63 18.46
CA LYS A 142 3.21 7.38 17.14
C LYS A 142 1.81 6.75 17.24
N THR A 143 1.63 5.77 18.13
CA THR A 143 0.33 5.11 18.33
C THR A 143 -0.73 6.07 18.86
N LEU A 144 -0.37 6.91 19.84
CA LEU A 144 -1.28 7.95 20.34
C LEU A 144 -1.56 9.03 19.29
N ALA A 145 -0.59 9.38 18.45
CA ALA A 145 -0.79 10.33 17.34
C ALA A 145 -1.80 9.79 16.31
N LYS A 146 -1.77 8.46 16.01
CA LYS A 146 -2.79 7.82 15.15
C LYS A 146 -4.18 7.90 15.78
N ILE A 147 -4.30 7.67 17.07
CA ILE A 147 -5.57 7.82 17.79
C ILE A 147 -6.06 9.27 17.71
N ALA A 148 -5.18 10.24 17.97
CA ALA A 148 -5.52 11.66 17.89
C ALA A 148 -5.98 12.08 16.49
N SER A 149 -5.30 11.63 15.43
CA SER A 149 -5.73 11.85 14.04
C SER A 149 -7.10 11.24 13.72
N LYS A 150 -7.37 10.02 14.23
CA LYS A 150 -8.69 9.38 14.07
C LYS A 150 -9.81 10.18 14.75
N LEU A 151 -9.53 10.81 15.91
CA LEU A 151 -10.49 11.70 16.58
C LEU A 151 -10.84 12.92 15.71
N CYS A 152 -9.89 13.48 14.95
CA CYS A 152 -10.18 14.59 14.04
C CYS A 152 -11.24 14.25 13.00
N LYS A 153 -11.26 12.99 12.53
CA LYS A 153 -12.25 12.51 11.57
C LYS A 153 -13.62 12.31 12.19
N GLN A 154 -13.69 11.99 13.49
CA GLN A 154 -14.91 11.75 14.22
C GLN A 154 -15.55 13.04 14.77
N TYR A 155 -14.72 14.03 15.12
CA TYR A 155 -15.16 15.25 15.79
C TYR A 155 -14.84 16.51 14.97
N PRO A 156 -15.78 17.01 14.14
CA PRO A 156 -15.58 18.20 13.30
C PRO A 156 -15.14 19.46 14.07
N LYS A 157 -15.46 19.55 15.37
CA LYS A 157 -15.05 20.65 16.25
C LYS A 157 -13.53 20.77 16.40
N LEU A 158 -12.77 19.69 16.15
CA LEU A 158 -11.31 19.69 16.17
C LEU A 158 -10.69 20.36 14.93
N ARG A 159 -11.48 20.70 13.91
CA ARG A 159 -11.04 21.43 12.71
C ARG A 159 -9.79 20.84 12.06
N GLY A 160 -9.71 19.50 11.99
CA GLY A 160 -8.61 18.77 11.37
C GLY A 160 -7.34 18.64 12.22
N GLY A 161 -7.25 19.25 13.43
CA GLY A 161 -6.08 19.14 14.32
C GLY A 161 -6.45 18.69 15.72
N CYS A 162 -5.70 17.76 16.31
CA CYS A 162 -5.90 17.28 17.68
C CYS A 162 -4.54 17.12 18.38
N TYR A 163 -4.34 17.85 19.45
CA TYR A 163 -3.19 17.70 20.35
C TYR A 163 -3.59 16.96 21.62
N MET A 164 -3.14 15.71 21.75
CA MET A 164 -3.44 14.81 22.86
C MET A 164 -2.18 14.53 23.68
N HIS A 165 -1.99 15.25 24.79
CA HIS A 165 -0.77 15.17 25.59
C HIS A 165 -1.01 14.99 27.10
N ARG A 166 -2.16 15.44 27.61
CA ARG A 166 -2.45 15.34 29.05
C ARG A 166 -2.81 13.90 29.40
N PRO A 167 -2.21 13.33 30.46
CA PRO A 167 -2.50 11.95 30.87
C PRO A 167 -3.99 11.66 31.06
N GLN A 168 -4.73 12.61 31.63
CA GLN A 168 -6.18 12.49 31.86
C GLN A 168 -6.99 12.43 30.56
N ASP A 169 -6.60 13.21 29.53
CA ASP A 169 -7.26 13.20 28.23
C ASP A 169 -6.93 11.91 27.47
N ILE A 170 -5.68 11.45 27.55
CA ILE A 170 -5.24 10.16 26.99
C ILE A 170 -6.06 9.02 27.61
N GLU A 171 -6.10 8.95 28.94
CA GLU A 171 -6.89 7.94 29.66
C GLU A 171 -8.35 7.96 29.24
N LYS A 172 -8.99 9.15 29.24
CA LYS A 172 -10.39 9.33 28.85
C LYS A 172 -10.67 8.82 27.44
N VAL A 173 -9.75 9.03 26.50
CA VAL A 173 -9.86 8.55 25.13
C VAL A 173 -9.66 7.03 25.10
N LEU A 174 -8.61 6.50 25.71
CA LEU A 174 -8.29 5.08 25.69
C LEU A 174 -9.38 4.21 26.33
N ARG A 175 -10.08 4.70 27.37
CA ARG A 175 -11.23 4.01 27.99
C ARG A 175 -12.41 3.77 27.03
N LYS A 176 -12.50 4.58 25.96
CA LYS A 176 -13.56 4.49 24.95
C LYS A 176 -13.07 3.95 23.62
N PHE A 177 -11.77 3.81 23.45
CA PHE A 177 -11.17 3.40 22.18
C PHE A 177 -11.14 1.88 22.08
N PRO A 178 -11.84 1.29 21.10
CA PRO A 178 -11.87 -0.16 20.92
C PRO A 178 -10.47 -0.72 20.68
N ILE A 179 -10.16 -1.88 21.29
CA ILE A 179 -8.85 -2.49 21.18
C ILE A 179 -8.50 -2.93 19.75
N GLU A 180 -9.49 -3.37 18.99
CA GLU A 180 -9.34 -3.76 17.57
C GLU A 180 -9.00 -2.62 16.63
N ASP A 181 -9.22 -1.38 17.07
CA ASP A 181 -8.93 -0.15 16.33
C ASP A 181 -7.53 0.40 16.62
N VAL A 182 -6.81 -0.19 17.58
CA VAL A 182 -5.45 0.20 17.94
C VAL A 182 -4.47 -0.26 16.87
N TRP A 183 -3.60 0.65 16.43
CA TRP A 183 -2.54 0.34 15.50
C TRP A 183 -1.62 -0.77 16.04
N GLY A 184 -1.34 -1.77 15.22
CA GLY A 184 -0.58 -2.96 15.61
C GLY A 184 -1.43 -4.10 16.20
N ILE A 185 -2.70 -3.86 16.52
CA ILE A 185 -3.62 -4.89 17.01
C ILE A 185 -4.45 -5.44 15.83
N GLY A 186 -4.00 -6.56 15.25
CA GLY A 186 -4.73 -7.24 14.19
C GLY A 186 -5.83 -8.18 14.73
N ARG A 187 -6.66 -8.73 13.84
CA ARG A 187 -7.81 -9.60 14.17
C ARG A 187 -7.48 -10.76 15.11
N LYS A 188 -6.31 -11.41 14.94
CA LYS A 188 -5.89 -12.52 15.80
C LYS A 188 -5.54 -12.06 17.22
N THR A 189 -4.86 -10.92 17.32
CA THR A 189 -4.47 -10.32 18.61
C THR A 189 -5.70 -9.78 19.33
N SER A 190 -6.57 -9.05 18.63
CA SER A 190 -7.83 -8.55 19.18
C SER A 190 -8.70 -9.67 19.74
N ARG A 191 -8.87 -10.80 19.01
CA ARG A 191 -9.62 -11.94 19.52
C ARG A 191 -9.02 -12.49 20.82
N LYS A 192 -7.68 -12.68 20.88
CA LYS A 192 -7.00 -13.15 22.10
C LYS A 192 -7.19 -12.19 23.28
N LEU A 193 -7.31 -10.90 23.04
CA LEU A 193 -7.57 -9.88 24.06
C LEU A 193 -9.02 -9.93 24.53
N HIS A 194 -9.99 -10.02 23.61
CA HIS A 194 -11.40 -10.19 23.96
C HIS A 194 -11.68 -11.46 24.75
N ASP A 195 -11.03 -12.58 24.41
CA ASP A 195 -11.11 -13.85 25.17
C ASP A 195 -10.63 -13.70 26.64
N ARG A 196 -9.92 -12.59 26.96
CA ARG A 196 -9.43 -12.23 28.30
C ARG A 196 -10.22 -11.08 28.95
N GLY A 197 -11.33 -10.69 28.33
CA GLY A 197 -12.15 -9.59 28.81
C GLY A 197 -11.62 -8.19 28.50
N ILE A 198 -10.60 -8.06 27.65
CA ILE A 198 -10.00 -6.79 27.26
C ILE A 198 -10.63 -6.31 25.96
N SER A 199 -11.41 -5.23 26.04
CA SER A 199 -12.17 -4.65 24.93
C SER A 199 -11.71 -3.25 24.55
N THR A 200 -10.99 -2.57 25.45
CA THR A 200 -10.53 -1.19 25.24
C THR A 200 -9.01 -1.06 25.26
N ALA A 201 -8.52 -0.02 24.62
CA ALA A 201 -7.10 0.33 24.66
C ALA A 201 -6.62 0.58 26.08
N TRP A 202 -7.46 1.15 26.95
CA TRP A 202 -7.12 1.37 28.35
C TRP A 202 -6.92 0.07 29.12
N GLU A 203 -7.85 -0.87 29.03
CA GLU A 203 -7.73 -2.17 29.68
C GLU A 203 -6.46 -2.90 29.24
N PHE A 204 -6.07 -2.79 27.99
CA PHE A 204 -4.80 -3.33 27.50
C PHE A 204 -3.60 -2.69 28.20
N THR A 205 -3.61 -1.37 28.44
CA THR A 205 -2.51 -0.70 29.16
C THR A 205 -2.36 -1.13 30.60
N GLN A 206 -3.39 -1.72 31.22
CA GLN A 206 -3.39 -2.20 32.61
C GLN A 206 -2.85 -3.63 32.75
N MET A 207 -2.57 -4.33 31.65
CA MET A 207 -1.95 -5.64 31.71
C MET A 207 -0.52 -5.57 32.22
N ASP A 208 -0.09 -6.64 32.87
CA ASP A 208 1.31 -6.83 33.26
C ASP A 208 2.23 -6.93 32.04
N GLU A 209 3.38 -6.27 32.11
CA GLU A 209 4.36 -6.20 31.01
C GLU A 209 4.85 -7.60 30.57
N GLY A 210 5.16 -8.48 31.55
CA GLY A 210 5.62 -9.84 31.29
C GLY A 210 4.57 -10.68 30.58
N VAL A 211 3.29 -10.49 30.95
CA VAL A 211 2.16 -11.16 30.30
C VAL A 211 2.00 -10.64 28.87
N VAL A 212 2.08 -9.33 28.63
CA VAL A 212 1.98 -8.75 27.28
C VAL A 212 3.10 -9.30 26.40
N ARG A 213 4.35 -9.27 26.90
CA ARG A 213 5.52 -9.77 26.17
C ARG A 213 5.40 -11.27 25.86
N GLY A 214 4.93 -12.05 26.80
CA GLY A 214 4.76 -13.50 26.62
C GLY A 214 3.68 -13.85 25.60
N LEU A 215 2.56 -13.13 25.57
CA LEU A 215 1.42 -13.41 24.71
C LEU A 215 1.53 -12.83 23.30
N PHE A 216 2.14 -11.65 23.17
CA PHE A 216 2.12 -10.86 21.94
C PHE A 216 3.51 -10.52 21.40
N GLY A 217 4.56 -10.93 22.09
CA GLY A 217 5.96 -10.70 21.71
C GLY A 217 6.36 -9.23 21.79
N ILE A 218 7.48 -8.89 21.16
CA ILE A 218 8.05 -7.52 21.19
C ILE A 218 7.13 -6.49 20.49
N VAL A 219 6.41 -6.89 19.44
CA VAL A 219 5.50 -5.98 18.72
C VAL A 219 4.34 -5.56 19.62
N GLY A 220 3.72 -6.52 20.31
CA GLY A 220 2.64 -6.22 21.27
C GLY A 220 3.15 -5.38 22.45
N LEU A 221 4.35 -5.65 22.93
CA LEU A 221 4.97 -4.88 24.01
C LEU A 221 5.21 -3.41 23.58
N ARG A 222 5.75 -3.18 22.37
CA ARG A 222 5.93 -1.82 21.85
C ARG A 222 4.59 -1.08 21.76
N THR A 223 3.53 -1.70 21.24
CA THR A 223 2.19 -1.09 21.19
C THR A 223 1.66 -0.75 22.59
N TRP A 224 1.88 -1.62 23.58
CA TRP A 224 1.50 -1.42 24.96
C TRP A 224 2.25 -0.21 25.60
N GLN A 225 3.56 -0.10 25.38
CA GLN A 225 4.39 1.03 25.82
C GLN A 225 3.94 2.33 25.16
N GLU A 226 3.71 2.32 23.85
CA GLU A 226 3.24 3.47 23.07
C GLU A 226 1.92 4.04 23.61
N LEU A 227 0.95 3.18 23.95
CA LEU A 227 -0.32 3.59 24.54
C LEU A 227 -0.16 4.20 25.93
N ARG A 228 0.91 3.86 26.65
CA ARG A 228 1.28 4.42 27.95
C ARG A 228 2.09 5.72 27.85
N GLY A 229 2.30 6.23 26.64
CA GLY A 229 3.05 7.45 26.39
C GLY A 229 4.57 7.27 26.36
N ILE A 230 5.06 6.01 26.28
CA ILE A 230 6.48 5.67 26.19
C ILE A 230 6.84 5.42 24.73
N PRO A 231 7.61 6.30 24.04
CA PRO A 231 8.02 6.09 22.67
C PRO A 231 8.85 4.82 22.52
N SER A 232 8.37 3.86 21.75
CA SER A 232 8.98 2.53 21.60
C SER A 232 9.05 2.06 20.16
N ILE A 233 8.43 2.82 19.24
CA ILE A 233 8.52 2.63 17.80
C ILE A 233 9.44 3.71 17.25
N GLU A 234 10.55 3.27 16.67
CA GLU A 234 11.55 4.18 16.11
C GLU A 234 10.97 5.01 14.95
N PHE A 235 11.57 6.18 14.75
CA PHE A 235 11.24 7.02 13.61
C PHE A 235 12.17 6.64 12.46
N GLU A 236 11.58 6.20 11.34
CA GLU A 236 12.30 5.74 10.15
C GLU A 236 12.24 6.84 9.08
N ASP A 237 13.33 7.59 8.93
CA ASP A 237 13.48 8.63 7.89
C ASP A 237 14.08 8.09 6.59
N THR A 238 14.60 6.87 6.61
CA THR A 238 15.20 6.19 5.47
C THR A 238 14.39 4.99 5.03
N ILE A 239 14.19 4.86 3.72
CA ILE A 239 13.49 3.70 3.16
C ILE A 239 14.49 2.53 3.08
N GLU A 240 14.28 1.52 3.92
CA GLU A 240 15.06 0.29 3.84
C GLU A 240 14.83 -0.47 2.51
N ALA A 241 15.88 -1.13 2.03
CA ALA A 241 15.78 -2.01 0.88
C ALA A 241 14.81 -3.17 1.16
N LYS A 242 13.94 -3.46 0.21
CA LYS A 242 12.94 -4.53 0.35
C LYS A 242 13.63 -5.89 0.46
N GLN A 243 13.28 -6.63 1.51
CA GLN A 243 13.77 -7.99 1.75
C GLN A 243 13.02 -9.06 0.92
N SER A 244 11.85 -8.71 0.39
CA SER A 244 11.10 -9.51 -0.58
C SER A 244 10.31 -8.62 -1.53
N ILE A 245 10.16 -9.08 -2.78
CA ILE A 245 9.40 -8.39 -3.83
C ILE A 245 8.34 -9.33 -4.36
N CYS A 246 7.07 -9.00 -4.12
CA CYS A 246 5.95 -9.74 -4.68
C CYS A 246 5.29 -8.94 -5.82
N VAL A 247 5.14 -9.58 -6.97
CA VAL A 247 4.33 -9.08 -8.09
C VAL A 247 3.28 -10.12 -8.41
N SER A 248 2.01 -9.78 -8.20
CA SER A 248 0.89 -10.69 -8.44
C SER A 248 -0.34 -9.93 -8.91
N ARG A 249 -1.21 -10.59 -9.68
CA ARG A 249 -2.50 -10.02 -10.07
C ARG A 249 -3.61 -11.07 -10.05
N SER A 250 -4.80 -10.61 -9.69
CA SER A 250 -6.03 -11.35 -9.98
C SER A 250 -6.46 -11.05 -11.41
N PHE A 251 -6.89 -12.07 -12.13
CA PHE A 251 -7.35 -11.94 -13.51
C PHE A 251 -8.84 -11.55 -13.56
N SER A 252 -9.24 -10.75 -14.54
CA SER A 252 -10.66 -10.40 -14.75
C SER A 252 -11.43 -11.65 -15.15
N LYS A 253 -10.92 -12.41 -16.13
CA LYS A 253 -11.37 -13.75 -16.52
C LYS A 253 -10.38 -14.78 -16.01
N GLU A 254 -10.86 -15.96 -15.62
CA GLU A 254 -10.01 -17.07 -15.21
C GLU A 254 -9.19 -17.58 -16.41
N ILE A 255 -7.92 -17.86 -16.17
CA ILE A 255 -7.01 -18.40 -17.17
C ILE A 255 -7.03 -19.91 -17.11
N THR A 256 -7.35 -20.57 -18.23
CA THR A 256 -7.40 -22.03 -18.38
C THR A 256 -6.23 -22.59 -19.17
N GLU A 257 -5.60 -21.78 -20.01
CA GLU A 257 -4.52 -22.20 -20.90
C GLU A 257 -3.14 -21.92 -20.28
N VAL A 258 -2.27 -22.95 -20.34
CA VAL A 258 -0.91 -22.82 -19.78
C VAL A 258 -0.10 -21.73 -20.47
N ALA A 259 -0.25 -21.54 -21.77
CA ALA A 259 0.47 -20.52 -22.53
C ALA A 259 0.14 -19.10 -22.04
N GLU A 260 -1.14 -18.84 -21.78
CA GLU A 260 -1.59 -17.54 -21.25
C GLU A 260 -1.08 -17.34 -19.81
N LEU A 261 -1.13 -18.37 -18.96
CA LEU A 261 -0.60 -18.28 -17.60
C LEU A 261 0.91 -18.00 -17.58
N VAL A 262 1.67 -18.66 -18.46
CA VAL A 262 3.11 -18.45 -18.65
C VAL A 262 3.40 -17.01 -19.07
N GLU A 263 2.67 -16.47 -20.05
CA GLU A 263 2.80 -15.09 -20.49
C GLU A 263 2.61 -14.10 -19.33
N GLN A 264 1.54 -14.29 -18.51
CA GLN A 264 1.26 -13.43 -17.37
C GLN A 264 2.36 -13.51 -16.31
N VAL A 265 2.81 -14.71 -15.95
CA VAL A 265 3.86 -14.91 -14.94
C VAL A 265 5.21 -14.39 -15.44
N ALA A 266 5.54 -14.53 -16.73
CA ALA A 266 6.72 -13.92 -17.32
C ALA A 266 6.73 -12.39 -17.19
N ASN A 267 5.57 -11.75 -17.38
CA ASN A 267 5.41 -10.31 -17.15
C ASN A 267 5.56 -9.93 -15.66
N PHE A 268 5.06 -10.76 -14.73
CA PHE A 268 5.24 -10.53 -13.29
C PHE A 268 6.70 -10.68 -12.88
N ALA A 269 7.40 -11.71 -13.40
CA ALA A 269 8.81 -11.93 -13.16
C ALA A 269 9.67 -10.76 -13.66
N SER A 270 9.39 -10.27 -14.88
CA SER A 270 10.04 -9.09 -15.45
C SER A 270 9.86 -7.86 -14.55
N SER A 271 8.63 -7.58 -14.12
CA SER A 271 8.34 -6.44 -13.25
C SER A 271 8.96 -6.58 -11.84
N ALA A 272 9.09 -7.81 -11.34
CA ALA A 272 9.76 -8.07 -10.05
C ALA A 272 11.27 -7.86 -10.17
N THR A 273 11.88 -8.30 -11.27
CA THR A 273 13.31 -8.14 -11.57
C THR A 273 13.66 -6.67 -11.77
N GLU A 274 12.84 -5.88 -12.48
CA GLU A 274 13.01 -4.44 -12.63
C GLU A 274 13.09 -3.74 -11.26
N LYS A 275 12.18 -4.11 -10.32
CA LYS A 275 12.20 -3.56 -8.96
C LYS A 275 13.41 -4.01 -8.15
N LEU A 276 13.88 -5.25 -8.32
CA LEU A 276 15.05 -5.78 -7.67
C LEU A 276 16.30 -5.00 -8.10
N ARG A 277 16.45 -4.74 -9.40
CA ARG A 277 17.56 -4.00 -9.99
C ARG A 277 17.52 -2.52 -9.61
N ALA A 278 16.32 -1.92 -9.55
CA ALA A 278 16.15 -0.52 -9.12
C ALA A 278 16.64 -0.25 -7.69
N GLN A 279 16.73 -1.28 -6.85
CA GLN A 279 17.34 -1.18 -5.50
C GLN A 279 18.76 -1.75 -5.45
N HIS A 280 19.44 -1.97 -6.58
CA HIS A 280 20.81 -2.51 -6.68
C HIS A 280 20.99 -3.81 -5.91
N SER A 281 20.08 -4.77 -6.13
CA SER A 281 20.04 -6.03 -5.40
C SER A 281 19.92 -7.23 -6.31
N ALA A 282 20.36 -8.39 -5.81
CA ALA A 282 20.20 -9.70 -6.43
C ALA A 282 19.41 -10.64 -5.50
N CYS A 283 18.81 -11.69 -6.05
CA CYS A 283 18.06 -12.67 -5.29
C CYS A 283 18.62 -14.08 -5.41
N ILE A 284 18.44 -14.87 -4.37
CA ILE A 284 18.80 -16.29 -4.31
C ILE A 284 17.57 -17.18 -4.55
N GLU A 285 16.38 -16.70 -4.21
CA GLU A 285 15.16 -17.49 -4.31
C GLU A 285 14.02 -16.72 -5.00
N MET A 286 13.21 -17.47 -5.73
CA MET A 286 11.97 -17.00 -6.32
C MET A 286 10.90 -18.06 -6.16
N MET A 287 9.70 -17.66 -5.75
CA MET A 287 8.52 -18.52 -5.71
C MET A 287 7.51 -18.08 -6.76
N VAL A 288 7.03 -19.01 -7.55
CA VAL A 288 5.86 -18.82 -8.44
C VAL A 288 4.66 -19.49 -7.78
N PHE A 289 3.52 -18.81 -7.80
CA PHE A 289 2.26 -19.37 -7.30
C PHE A 289 1.09 -19.04 -8.21
N ALA A 290 0.10 -19.93 -8.25
CA ALA A 290 -1.19 -19.68 -8.88
C ALA A 290 -2.31 -20.41 -8.15
N TYR A 291 -3.53 -19.84 -8.17
CA TYR A 291 -4.70 -20.44 -7.56
C TYR A 291 -6.02 -20.03 -8.21
N THR A 292 -7.02 -20.87 -8.00
CA THR A 292 -8.40 -20.71 -8.48
C THR A 292 -9.17 -19.70 -7.64
N ASN A 293 -10.41 -19.41 -8.01
CA ASN A 293 -11.29 -18.48 -7.31
C ASN A 293 -11.91 -19.12 -6.06
N ARG A 294 -11.37 -18.80 -4.88
CA ARG A 294 -11.84 -19.33 -3.58
C ARG A 294 -13.28 -18.98 -3.21
N PHE A 295 -13.90 -18.03 -3.92
CA PHE A 295 -15.29 -17.65 -3.69
C PHE A 295 -16.29 -18.47 -4.48
N LYS A 296 -15.82 -19.32 -5.40
CA LYS A 296 -16.62 -20.27 -6.16
C LYS A 296 -16.56 -21.65 -5.49
N GLU A 297 -17.28 -21.80 -4.39
CA GLU A 297 -17.23 -23.01 -3.55
C GLU A 297 -17.65 -24.30 -4.27
N ASN A 298 -18.50 -24.19 -5.31
CA ASN A 298 -18.99 -25.30 -6.10
C ASN A 298 -18.05 -25.71 -7.28
N GLU A 299 -16.96 -24.98 -7.49
CA GLU A 299 -15.98 -25.31 -8.53
C GLU A 299 -14.73 -25.98 -7.93
N PRO A 300 -14.06 -26.87 -8.66
CA PRO A 300 -12.83 -27.50 -8.20
C PRO A 300 -11.76 -26.45 -7.87
N GLN A 301 -11.15 -26.60 -6.70
CA GLN A 301 -10.16 -25.66 -6.19
C GLN A 301 -8.74 -26.24 -6.28
N THR A 302 -7.79 -25.40 -6.69
CA THR A 302 -6.36 -25.72 -6.62
C THR A 302 -5.55 -24.53 -6.18
N TYR A 303 -4.48 -24.83 -5.46
CA TYR A 303 -3.38 -23.92 -5.15
C TYR A 303 -2.08 -24.63 -5.48
N GLY A 304 -1.23 -24.01 -6.26
CA GLY A 304 0.11 -24.49 -6.55
C GLY A 304 1.15 -23.42 -6.28
N SER A 305 2.30 -23.84 -5.78
CA SER A 305 3.48 -22.99 -5.66
C SER A 305 4.75 -23.81 -5.85
N VAL A 306 5.73 -23.23 -6.52
CA VAL A 306 7.06 -23.80 -6.76
C VAL A 306 8.10 -22.79 -6.32
N LEU A 307 9.03 -23.22 -5.46
CA LEU A 307 10.18 -22.44 -5.03
C LEU A 307 11.38 -22.81 -5.91
N VAL A 308 11.97 -21.82 -6.54
CA VAL A 308 13.19 -21.94 -7.34
C VAL A 308 14.33 -21.31 -6.57
N SER A 309 15.43 -22.05 -6.38
CA SER A 309 16.67 -21.53 -5.83
C SER A 309 17.70 -21.38 -6.95
N PHE A 310 18.30 -20.20 -7.05
CA PHE A 310 19.38 -19.95 -8.00
C PHE A 310 20.73 -20.41 -7.41
N PRO A 311 21.60 -21.03 -8.21
CA PRO A 311 22.94 -21.45 -7.74
C PRO A 311 23.78 -20.27 -7.22
N GLU A 312 23.60 -19.11 -7.84
CA GLU A 312 24.21 -17.84 -7.43
C GLU A 312 23.15 -16.76 -7.38
N ALA A 313 23.33 -15.76 -6.52
CA ALA A 313 22.43 -14.61 -6.48
C ALA A 313 22.43 -13.90 -7.84
N THR A 314 21.25 -13.65 -8.37
CA THR A 314 21.06 -13.09 -9.71
C THR A 314 20.06 -11.95 -9.75
N SER A 315 20.28 -11.00 -10.65
CA SER A 315 19.32 -9.97 -11.08
C SER A 315 19.10 -10.00 -12.60
N ASP A 316 19.55 -11.07 -13.26
CA ASP A 316 19.42 -11.22 -14.71
C ASP A 316 17.98 -11.50 -15.11
N HIS A 317 17.45 -10.66 -16.01
CA HIS A 317 16.08 -10.75 -16.54
C HIS A 317 15.78 -12.10 -17.17
N ARG A 318 16.71 -12.65 -17.95
CA ARG A 318 16.50 -13.88 -18.71
C ARG A 318 16.46 -15.08 -17.79
N ALA A 319 17.40 -15.17 -16.85
CA ALA A 319 17.47 -16.26 -15.88
C ALA A 319 16.19 -16.32 -15.02
N ILE A 320 15.76 -15.16 -14.47
CA ILE A 320 14.57 -15.09 -13.60
C ILE A 320 13.30 -15.40 -14.39
N ILE A 321 13.13 -14.84 -15.61
CA ILE A 321 11.95 -15.13 -16.45
C ILE A 321 11.95 -16.60 -16.88
N ALA A 322 13.06 -17.18 -17.32
CA ALA A 322 13.13 -18.58 -17.71
C ALA A 322 12.75 -19.52 -16.55
N ALA A 323 13.29 -19.24 -15.35
CA ALA A 323 12.96 -19.97 -14.14
C ALA A 323 11.45 -19.85 -13.79
N ALA A 324 10.88 -18.65 -13.91
CA ALA A 324 9.46 -18.40 -13.67
C ALA A 324 8.57 -19.16 -14.66
N VAL A 325 8.95 -19.21 -15.93
CA VAL A 325 8.23 -19.98 -16.98
C VAL A 325 8.21 -21.46 -16.65
N ASN A 326 9.35 -22.03 -16.29
CA ASN A 326 9.46 -23.46 -15.93
C ASN A 326 8.61 -23.76 -14.67
N ALA A 327 8.76 -22.97 -13.62
CA ALA A 327 7.96 -23.12 -12.41
C ALA A 327 6.44 -22.96 -12.68
N THR A 328 6.05 -22.11 -13.62
CA THR A 328 4.62 -21.97 -14.00
C THR A 328 4.08 -23.24 -14.62
N ARG A 329 4.87 -23.93 -15.44
CA ARG A 329 4.45 -25.21 -16.05
C ARG A 329 4.27 -26.31 -15.01
N GLU A 330 5.07 -26.30 -13.93
CA GLU A 330 4.93 -27.21 -12.80
C GLU A 330 3.70 -26.88 -11.93
N VAL A 331 3.41 -25.61 -11.72
CA VAL A 331 2.23 -25.14 -10.96
C VAL A 331 0.93 -25.42 -11.71
N TYR A 332 0.97 -25.37 -13.05
CA TYR A 332 -0.22 -25.53 -13.87
C TYR A 332 -0.80 -26.94 -13.83
N LYS A 333 -2.12 -27.01 -13.62
CA LYS A 333 -2.91 -28.24 -13.73
C LYS A 333 -4.02 -28.03 -14.74
N ARG A 334 -4.13 -28.93 -15.70
CA ARG A 334 -5.19 -28.90 -16.72
C ARG A 334 -6.57 -29.05 -16.08
N GLY A 335 -7.56 -28.33 -16.59
CA GLY A 335 -8.94 -28.42 -16.12
C GLY A 335 -9.30 -27.44 -15.00
N PHE A 336 -8.37 -26.57 -14.56
CA PHE A 336 -8.64 -25.54 -13.59
C PHE A 336 -8.59 -24.13 -14.18
N GLY A 337 -9.47 -23.24 -13.71
CA GLY A 337 -9.48 -21.83 -14.04
C GLY A 337 -8.71 -21.01 -12.98
N TYR A 338 -7.53 -20.52 -13.35
CA TYR A 338 -6.70 -19.73 -12.43
C TYR A 338 -7.22 -18.30 -12.29
N LYS A 339 -7.53 -17.89 -11.07
CA LYS A 339 -8.01 -16.53 -10.75
C LYS A 339 -6.90 -15.57 -10.38
N LYS A 340 -5.80 -16.07 -9.80
CA LYS A 340 -4.66 -15.25 -9.43
C LYS A 340 -3.35 -16.02 -9.60
N ALA A 341 -2.32 -15.33 -10.08
CA ALA A 341 -0.96 -15.81 -10.10
C ALA A 341 0.02 -14.69 -9.68
N GLY A 342 1.23 -15.09 -9.34
CA GLY A 342 2.27 -14.14 -8.98
C GLY A 342 3.65 -14.78 -8.80
N VAL A 343 4.62 -13.87 -8.67
CA VAL A 343 6.02 -14.16 -8.38
C VAL A 343 6.42 -13.47 -7.09
N VAL A 344 7.12 -14.16 -6.21
CA VAL A 344 7.74 -13.61 -5.00
C VAL A 344 9.24 -13.83 -5.09
N ILE A 345 10.00 -12.77 -5.15
CA ILE A 345 11.46 -12.79 -5.04
C ILE A 345 11.82 -12.64 -3.57
N SER A 346 12.70 -13.49 -3.06
CA SER A 346 13.13 -13.54 -1.65
C SER A 346 14.64 -13.80 -1.52
N LYS A 347 15.16 -13.76 -0.28
CA LYS A 347 16.59 -13.81 0.00
C LYS A 347 17.36 -12.79 -0.85
N ILE A 348 16.88 -11.54 -0.77
CA ILE A 348 17.46 -10.42 -1.48
C ILE A 348 18.73 -9.97 -0.76
N ILE A 349 19.80 -9.80 -1.50
CA ILE A 349 21.09 -9.28 -1.01
C ILE A 349 21.54 -8.09 -1.88
N PRO A 350 22.32 -7.15 -1.34
CA PRO A 350 22.93 -6.10 -2.15
C PRO A 350 23.76 -6.68 -3.28
N GLU A 351 23.75 -6.06 -4.45
CA GLU A 351 24.53 -6.52 -5.61
C GLU A 351 26.04 -6.55 -5.32
N SER A 352 26.54 -5.62 -4.50
CA SER A 352 27.94 -5.59 -4.03
C SER A 352 28.33 -6.76 -3.13
N GLY A 353 27.35 -7.45 -2.54
CA GLY A 353 27.54 -8.63 -1.68
C GLY A 353 27.46 -9.97 -2.41
N VAL A 354 27.27 -9.97 -3.73
CA VAL A 354 27.17 -11.22 -4.52
C VAL A 354 28.53 -11.89 -4.63
N VAL A 355 28.65 -13.07 -4.02
CA VAL A 355 29.84 -13.94 -4.17
C VAL A 355 29.62 -14.80 -5.40
N ARG A 356 30.60 -14.75 -6.31
CA ARG A 356 30.62 -15.55 -7.55
C ARG A 356 31.42 -16.84 -7.33
N SER A 357 30.95 -17.90 -7.98
CA SER A 357 31.74 -19.16 -8.05
C SER A 357 33.00 -18.97 -8.89
N LEU A 358 34.02 -19.72 -8.58
CA LEU A 358 35.25 -19.79 -9.43
C LEU A 358 34.97 -20.32 -10.84
N PHE A 359 33.86 -21.03 -11.03
CA PHE A 359 33.39 -21.60 -12.31
C PHE A 359 32.45 -20.71 -13.07
N SER A 360 32.11 -19.53 -12.54
CA SER A 360 31.19 -18.61 -13.20
C SER A 360 31.83 -17.92 -14.38
N ASP A 361 31.13 -17.88 -15.52
CA ASP A 361 31.60 -17.12 -16.69
C ASP A 361 31.34 -15.60 -16.46
N SER A 362 32.40 -14.92 -15.97
CA SER A 362 32.32 -13.49 -15.66
C SER A 362 31.99 -12.64 -16.90
N VAL A 363 32.43 -13.05 -18.08
CA VAL A 363 32.21 -12.33 -19.36
C VAL A 363 30.74 -12.44 -19.75
N ALA A 364 30.16 -13.64 -19.65
CA ALA A 364 28.73 -13.86 -19.91
C ALA A 364 27.87 -13.07 -18.95
N ILE A 365 28.17 -13.09 -17.64
CA ILE A 365 27.44 -12.33 -16.60
C ILE A 365 27.51 -10.82 -16.86
N GLU A 366 28.66 -10.28 -17.20
CA GLU A 366 28.80 -8.85 -17.49
C GLU A 366 27.98 -8.45 -18.73
N ARG A 367 27.98 -9.29 -19.77
CA ARG A 367 27.16 -9.08 -20.97
C ARG A 367 25.65 -9.11 -20.63
N GLU A 368 25.22 -10.02 -19.80
CA GLU A 368 23.83 -10.15 -19.36
C GLU A 368 23.37 -8.96 -18.52
N ASN A 369 24.22 -8.48 -17.62
CA ASN A 369 23.95 -7.27 -16.84
C ASN A 369 23.85 -6.02 -17.73
N LYS A 370 24.76 -5.87 -18.72
CA LYS A 370 24.69 -4.78 -19.71
C LYS A 370 23.39 -4.81 -20.52
N LEU A 371 22.97 -6.00 -20.96
CA LEU A 371 21.69 -6.17 -21.69
C LEU A 371 20.49 -5.79 -20.83
N SER A 372 20.44 -6.30 -19.60
CA SER A 372 19.37 -5.99 -18.66
C SER A 372 19.29 -4.48 -18.35
N SER A 373 20.45 -3.84 -18.13
CA SER A 373 20.52 -2.39 -17.90
C SER A 373 20.08 -1.57 -19.12
N ALA A 374 20.41 -2.00 -20.33
CA ALA A 374 19.96 -1.35 -21.56
C ALA A 374 18.43 -1.48 -21.74
N MET A 375 17.87 -2.65 -21.44
CA MET A 375 16.42 -2.86 -21.48
C MET A 375 15.71 -1.96 -20.46
N ASP A 376 16.23 -1.87 -19.22
CA ASP A 376 15.67 -1.00 -18.18
C ASP A 376 15.72 0.48 -18.62
N ALA A 377 16.84 0.95 -19.18
CA ALA A 377 17.00 2.31 -19.67
C ALA A 377 15.98 2.64 -20.79
N ILE A 378 15.80 1.74 -21.75
CA ILE A 378 14.80 1.92 -22.82
C ILE A 378 13.39 1.95 -22.25
N ASN A 379 13.05 1.02 -21.35
CA ASN A 379 11.72 0.97 -20.73
C ASN A 379 11.45 2.16 -19.81
N HIS A 380 12.47 2.73 -19.19
CA HIS A 380 12.34 3.96 -18.41
C HIS A 380 12.08 5.17 -19.32
N THR A 381 12.78 5.28 -20.46
CA THR A 381 12.68 6.43 -21.38
C THR A 381 11.42 6.39 -22.23
N PHE A 382 11.07 5.24 -22.79
CA PHE A 382 9.98 5.08 -23.77
C PHE A 382 8.70 4.45 -23.17
N GLY A 383 8.71 4.18 -21.87
CA GLY A 383 7.58 3.60 -21.15
C GLY A 383 7.69 2.08 -20.97
N ARG A 384 7.04 1.60 -19.92
CA ARG A 384 7.08 0.18 -19.53
C ARG A 384 6.68 -0.75 -20.66
N GLY A 385 7.57 -1.71 -20.97
CA GLY A 385 7.34 -2.74 -21.96
C GLY A 385 7.56 -2.26 -23.40
N ALA A 386 8.30 -1.15 -23.61
CA ALA A 386 8.80 -0.77 -24.93
C ALA A 386 9.70 -1.87 -25.51
N VAL A 387 10.53 -2.48 -24.66
CA VAL A 387 11.30 -3.69 -24.98
C VAL A 387 10.89 -4.82 -24.03
N LYS A 388 10.61 -6.01 -24.57
CA LYS A 388 10.19 -7.20 -23.82
C LYS A 388 10.89 -8.44 -24.35
N MET A 389 10.98 -9.47 -23.51
CA MET A 389 11.31 -10.81 -23.96
C MET A 389 10.12 -11.40 -24.75
N GLY A 390 10.39 -12.16 -25.82
CA GLY A 390 9.34 -12.73 -26.66
C GLY A 390 8.29 -13.55 -25.90
N ILE A 391 8.70 -14.25 -24.83
CA ILE A 391 7.81 -15.04 -23.96
C ILE A 391 6.77 -14.19 -23.19
N GLN A 392 7.00 -12.90 -23.04
CA GLN A 392 6.06 -11.98 -22.39
C GLN A 392 4.87 -11.61 -23.28
N GLY A 393 4.85 -12.07 -24.54
CA GLY A 393 3.78 -11.82 -25.51
C GLY A 393 3.67 -10.37 -25.93
N SER A 394 2.74 -10.13 -26.86
CA SER A 394 2.40 -8.78 -27.34
C SER A 394 1.28 -8.12 -26.54
N GLY A 395 0.54 -8.90 -25.74
CA GLY A 395 -0.60 -8.43 -24.97
C GLY A 395 -0.17 -7.62 -23.75
N ARG A 396 -0.81 -6.45 -23.55
CA ARG A 396 -0.82 -5.83 -22.21
C ARG A 396 -1.71 -6.70 -21.30
N ILE A 397 -1.30 -6.88 -20.05
CA ILE A 397 -2.20 -7.47 -19.04
C ILE A 397 -3.45 -6.59 -19.01
N LYS A 398 -4.54 -7.09 -19.61
CA LYS A 398 -5.82 -6.38 -19.61
C LYS A 398 -6.34 -6.36 -18.18
N SER A 399 -6.17 -5.25 -17.49
CA SER A 399 -6.92 -4.96 -16.28
C SER A 399 -8.18 -4.21 -16.68
N SER A 400 -9.32 -4.57 -16.11
CA SER A 400 -10.52 -3.74 -16.22
C SER A 400 -10.26 -2.43 -15.48
N SER A 401 -10.43 -1.31 -16.18
CA SER A 401 -10.27 0.06 -15.65
C SER A 401 -11.13 1.00 -16.49
N GLU A 402 -12.43 0.67 -16.57
CA GLU A 402 -13.36 1.31 -17.49
C GLU A 402 -13.71 2.75 -17.09
N SER A 403 -13.56 3.07 -15.80
CA SER A 403 -13.90 4.38 -15.24
C SER A 403 -12.66 5.13 -14.71
N GLN A 404 -11.48 4.89 -15.30
CA GLN A 404 -10.26 5.58 -14.90
C GLN A 404 -10.32 7.06 -15.30
N SER A 405 -10.02 7.93 -14.34
CA SER A 405 -9.88 9.36 -14.59
C SER A 405 -8.64 9.64 -15.47
N PRO A 406 -8.60 10.79 -16.19
CA PRO A 406 -7.40 11.24 -16.90
C PRO A 406 -6.19 11.38 -15.97
N HIS A 407 -4.99 11.30 -16.54
CA HIS A 407 -3.73 11.47 -15.80
C HIS A 407 -3.38 12.96 -15.65
N TYR A 408 -4.25 13.70 -14.99
CA TYR A 408 -4.24 15.17 -14.92
C TYR A 408 -2.89 15.80 -14.56
N THR A 409 -2.07 15.11 -13.79
CA THR A 409 -0.80 15.63 -13.25
C THR A 409 0.44 14.96 -13.83
N THR A 410 0.27 13.87 -14.59
CA THR A 410 1.38 13.05 -15.08
C THR A 410 1.41 12.89 -16.60
N LEU A 411 0.39 13.38 -17.32
CA LEU A 411 0.33 13.35 -18.79
C LEU A 411 -0.15 14.69 -19.34
N TRP A 412 0.68 15.36 -20.15
CA TRP A 412 0.37 16.68 -20.71
C TRP A 412 -0.92 16.73 -21.52
N SER A 413 -1.25 15.68 -22.27
CA SER A 413 -2.49 15.59 -23.06
C SER A 413 -3.76 15.60 -22.20
N ASP A 414 -3.65 15.20 -20.95
CA ASP A 414 -4.77 15.00 -20.04
C ASP A 414 -5.01 16.19 -19.09
N ILE A 415 -4.21 17.26 -19.22
CA ILE A 415 -4.39 18.48 -18.42
C ILE A 415 -5.77 19.10 -18.75
N PRO A 416 -6.58 19.45 -17.73
CA PRO A 416 -7.89 20.05 -17.93
C PRO A 416 -7.80 21.34 -18.74
N LYS A 417 -8.56 21.42 -19.84
CA LYS A 417 -8.66 22.64 -20.64
C LYS A 417 -9.73 23.55 -20.05
N VAL A 418 -9.33 24.75 -19.65
CA VAL A 418 -10.24 25.75 -19.11
C VAL A 418 -10.57 26.75 -20.24
N THR A 419 -11.86 26.92 -20.51
CA THR A 419 -12.33 27.98 -21.39
C THR A 419 -12.61 29.22 -20.54
N VAL A 420 -11.88 30.29 -20.78
CA VAL A 420 -12.19 31.61 -20.21
C VAL A 420 -13.38 32.17 -21.03
N LYS A 421 -14.50 32.40 -20.36
CA LYS A 421 -15.67 33.07 -20.91
C LYS A 421 -15.53 34.57 -20.71
#